data_a925e804df4cdb919cf292bf3addaaee
#
_entry.id   a925e804df4cdb919cf292bf3addaaee
#
_cell.length_a   1.000
_cell.length_b   1.000
_cell.length_c   1.000
_cell.angle_alpha   90.00
_cell.angle_beta   90.00
_cell.angle_gamma   90.00
#
_symmetry.space_group_name_H-M   'P 1'
#
loop_
_entity.id
_entity.type
_entity.pdbx_description
1 polymer ?
#
loop_
_entity_poly.entity_id
_entity_poly.type
_entity_poly.pdbx_seq_one_letter_code
_entity_poly.pdbx_strand_id
1 'polypeptide(L)'
;MDISVGHTPDSDDAFMFYAMFTEKVKSDDFSVTHVIEDIENLNKKAKNPELDVTAVSVHACAYIPNYVMLRSGGSFGINYGPIITAREPMTIEEIKKSKIAIPGEMTSAYLLLQLMIGKFDYIEMNFSDIPEAVRSGKVDVGLVIHETQLSFDEEGIQKILDIGKWWHEKSGGLPVPLGVNVMSEKLGEELIYKFDKYLQESIKFARDNIHDALDYAMKYSRGKSRELIEKFVLMYVNEVTVDMGEAGEKAVRLMFEMAREKGLVPDFELKISKPL
;
A
#
# COMPACT_ATOMS: atom_id res chain seq x y z
N MET A 1 -8.29 11.39 24.50
CA MET A 1 -6.94 10.88 24.19
C MET A 1 -6.61 11.32 22.77
N ASP A 2 -5.38 11.76 22.49
CA ASP A 2 -4.97 12.06 21.11
C ASP A 2 -4.21 10.88 20.51
N ILE A 3 -4.56 10.49 19.28
CA ILE A 3 -3.98 9.36 18.54
C ILE A 3 -3.24 9.93 17.33
N SER A 4 -1.94 9.66 17.25
CA SER A 4 -1.12 10.01 16.10
C SER A 4 -1.34 9.01 14.95
N VAL A 5 -1.67 9.53 13.74
CA VAL A 5 -1.97 8.72 12.56
C VAL A 5 -1.01 9.08 11.44
N GLY A 6 -0.12 8.15 11.09
CA GLY A 6 0.77 8.26 9.94
C GLY A 6 0.12 7.74 8.68
N HIS A 7 0.14 8.55 7.60
CA HIS A 7 -0.36 8.14 6.29
C HIS A 7 0.48 8.73 5.16
N THR A 8 0.33 8.20 3.96
CA THR A 8 1.09 8.69 2.80
C THR A 8 0.49 9.96 2.22
N PRO A 9 1.29 10.79 1.51
CA PRO A 9 0.77 11.90 0.75
C PRO A 9 0.20 11.43 -0.60
N ASP A 10 -0.56 10.34 -0.59
CA ASP A 10 -1.17 9.76 -1.78
C ASP A 10 -2.68 10.02 -1.78
N SER A 11 -3.26 10.06 -2.96
CA SER A 11 -4.66 10.46 -3.11
C SER A 11 -5.64 9.42 -2.58
N ASP A 12 -5.31 8.14 -2.56
CA ASP A 12 -6.12 7.08 -1.98
C ASP A 12 -6.13 7.16 -0.44
N ASP A 13 -4.98 7.36 0.21
CA ASP A 13 -4.91 7.62 1.65
C ASP A 13 -5.69 8.88 2.01
N ALA A 14 -5.46 9.99 1.30
CA ALA A 14 -6.17 11.23 1.55
C ALA A 14 -7.70 11.07 1.43
N PHE A 15 -8.15 10.28 0.46
CA PHE A 15 -9.56 9.96 0.29
C PHE A 15 -10.12 9.14 1.47
N MET A 16 -9.40 8.09 1.92
CA MET A 16 -9.83 7.24 3.04
C MET A 16 -9.95 8.01 4.34
N PHE A 17 -9.01 8.90 4.60
CA PHE A 17 -8.95 9.70 5.83
C PHE A 17 -9.72 11.02 5.76
N TYR A 18 -10.35 11.35 4.61
CA TYR A 18 -11.08 12.61 4.41
C TYR A 18 -12.05 12.94 5.54
N ALA A 19 -12.95 12.02 5.86
CA ALA A 19 -14.00 12.30 6.85
C ALA A 19 -13.44 12.41 8.28
N MET A 20 -12.39 11.65 8.58
CA MET A 20 -11.67 11.71 9.86
C MET A 20 -10.98 13.07 10.05
N PHE A 21 -10.15 13.51 9.09
CA PHE A 21 -9.37 14.74 9.23
C PHE A 21 -10.15 16.03 8.93
N THR A 22 -11.35 15.93 8.36
CA THR A 22 -12.25 17.07 8.19
C THR A 22 -13.39 17.10 9.22
N GLU A 23 -13.30 16.24 10.24
CA GLU A 23 -14.30 16.10 11.33
C GLU A 23 -15.74 15.84 10.85
N LYS A 24 -15.92 15.22 9.70
CA LYS A 24 -17.22 14.76 9.19
C LYS A 24 -17.70 13.52 9.96
N VAL A 25 -16.76 12.69 10.37
CA VAL A 25 -16.95 11.59 11.32
C VAL A 25 -16.16 11.95 12.58
N LYS A 26 -16.72 11.73 13.76
CA LYS A 26 -16.10 12.07 15.05
C LYS A 26 -16.14 10.87 15.99
N SER A 27 -15.17 10.80 16.88
CA SER A 27 -15.16 9.87 18.00
C SER A 27 -15.27 10.66 19.31
N ASP A 28 -16.07 10.16 20.25
CA ASP A 28 -16.12 10.70 21.61
C ASP A 28 -14.98 10.18 22.50
N ASP A 29 -14.31 9.10 22.09
CA ASP A 29 -13.25 8.42 22.87
C ASP A 29 -11.86 9.03 22.65
N PHE A 30 -11.60 9.60 21.44
CA PHE A 30 -10.28 10.13 21.05
C PHE A 30 -10.36 11.20 19.97
N SER A 31 -9.32 12.04 19.91
CA SER A 31 -8.99 12.91 18.78
C SER A 31 -7.87 12.30 17.94
N VAL A 32 -7.69 12.77 16.72
CA VAL A 32 -6.64 12.30 15.81
C VAL A 32 -5.78 13.45 15.32
N THR A 33 -4.48 13.20 15.27
CA THR A 33 -3.49 14.11 14.67
C THR A 33 -2.75 13.35 13.58
N HIS A 34 -2.63 13.91 12.38
CA HIS A 34 -2.00 13.21 11.26
C HIS A 34 -0.55 13.61 11.04
N VAL A 35 0.26 12.63 10.61
CA VAL A 35 1.65 12.78 10.17
C VAL A 35 1.76 12.25 8.76
N ILE A 36 2.26 13.06 7.82
CA ILE A 36 2.32 12.70 6.41
C ILE A 36 3.77 12.42 6.03
N GLU A 37 4.04 11.20 5.56
CA GLU A 37 5.35 10.75 5.08
C GLU A 37 5.23 9.68 4.00
N ASP A 38 6.30 9.49 3.19
CA ASP A 38 6.35 8.41 2.21
C ASP A 38 6.28 7.03 2.87
N ILE A 39 5.67 6.06 2.17
CA ILE A 39 5.42 4.71 2.69
C ILE A 39 6.67 3.99 3.21
N GLU A 40 7.81 4.13 2.54
CA GLU A 40 9.04 3.48 3.01
C GLU A 40 9.57 4.14 4.29
N ASN A 41 9.39 5.44 4.47
CA ASN A 41 9.71 6.13 5.72
C ASN A 41 8.78 5.68 6.86
N LEU A 42 7.49 5.56 6.61
CA LEU A 42 6.53 5.01 7.58
C LEU A 42 6.86 3.56 7.95
N ASN A 43 7.20 2.71 6.97
CA ASN A 43 7.67 1.34 7.21
C ASN A 43 8.90 1.31 8.15
N LYS A 44 9.88 2.18 7.90
CA LYS A 44 11.11 2.27 8.70
C LYS A 44 10.83 2.77 10.12
N LYS A 45 9.97 3.79 10.27
CA LYS A 45 9.55 4.32 11.58
C LYS A 45 8.76 3.31 12.41
N ALA A 46 7.92 2.49 11.77
CA ALA A 46 7.15 1.48 12.48
C ALA A 46 8.00 0.40 13.16
N LYS A 47 9.28 0.25 12.82
CA LYS A 47 10.22 -0.63 13.56
C LYS A 47 10.44 -0.15 15.01
N ASN A 48 10.40 1.17 15.22
CA ASN A 48 10.46 1.80 16.54
C ASN A 48 9.15 2.54 16.71
N PRO A 49 8.14 1.99 17.39
CA PRO A 49 6.76 2.51 17.36
C PRO A 49 6.68 3.94 17.88
N GLU A 50 6.84 4.90 16.97
CA GLU A 50 6.75 6.35 17.21
C GLU A 50 5.33 6.86 17.04
N LEU A 51 4.51 6.17 16.19
CA LEU A 51 3.14 6.53 15.90
C LEU A 51 2.18 5.51 16.52
N ASP A 52 1.02 5.99 16.94
CA ASP A 52 -0.03 5.12 17.48
C ASP A 52 -0.69 4.29 16.39
N VAL A 53 -0.95 4.92 15.25
CA VAL A 53 -1.46 4.29 14.01
C VAL A 53 -0.56 4.71 12.86
N THR A 54 -0.29 3.82 11.92
CA THR A 54 0.46 4.16 10.72
C THR A 54 0.07 3.30 9.53
N ALA A 55 0.02 3.91 8.34
CA ALA A 55 0.04 3.16 7.09
C ALA A 55 1.40 2.47 6.94
N VAL A 56 1.38 1.21 6.52
CA VAL A 56 2.59 0.44 6.21
C VAL A 56 2.32 -0.49 5.02
N SER A 57 3.38 -0.88 4.35
CA SER A 57 3.30 -1.99 3.40
C SER A 57 2.99 -3.30 4.15
N VAL A 58 2.17 -4.19 3.56
CA VAL A 58 1.89 -5.50 4.18
C VAL A 58 3.20 -6.25 4.48
N HIS A 59 4.19 -6.19 3.59
CA HIS A 59 5.52 -6.78 3.81
C HIS A 59 6.17 -6.29 5.11
N ALA A 60 6.02 -5.01 5.44
CA ALA A 60 6.61 -4.40 6.65
C ALA A 60 6.08 -5.04 7.93
N CYS A 61 4.86 -5.59 7.94
CA CYS A 61 4.27 -6.23 9.11
C CYS A 61 5.11 -7.41 9.64
N ALA A 62 5.95 -8.03 8.81
CA ALA A 62 6.89 -9.06 9.26
C ALA A 62 8.02 -8.54 10.17
N TYR A 63 8.20 -7.22 10.26
CA TYR A 63 9.32 -6.58 10.96
C TYR A 63 8.89 -5.62 12.07
N ILE A 64 7.59 -5.51 12.33
CA ILE A 64 6.98 -4.57 13.29
C ILE A 64 6.08 -5.31 14.31
N PRO A 65 6.65 -6.15 15.19
CA PRO A 65 5.88 -7.08 16.05
C PRO A 65 4.96 -6.40 17.07
N ASN A 66 5.14 -5.09 17.32
CA ASN A 66 4.39 -4.31 18.31
C ASN A 66 3.12 -3.67 17.76
N TYR A 67 2.72 -4.03 16.54
CA TYR A 67 1.54 -3.50 15.88
C TYR A 67 0.54 -4.60 15.54
N VAL A 68 -0.72 -4.22 15.53
CA VAL A 68 -1.86 -5.04 15.07
C VAL A 68 -2.36 -4.46 13.75
N MET A 69 -2.50 -5.29 12.73
CA MET A 69 -3.06 -4.92 11.43
C MET A 69 -4.55 -4.64 11.59
N LEU A 70 -4.99 -3.48 11.14
CA LEU A 70 -6.41 -3.12 11.07
C LEU A 70 -7.08 -3.82 9.88
N ARG A 71 -8.37 -4.06 10.00
CA ARG A 71 -9.16 -4.67 8.92
C ARG A 71 -9.60 -3.65 7.88
N SER A 72 -9.69 -2.38 8.25
CA SER A 72 -10.08 -1.28 7.37
C SER A 72 -8.89 -0.44 6.92
N GLY A 73 -9.06 0.26 5.80
CA GLY A 73 -8.05 1.17 5.24
C GLY A 73 -6.91 0.47 4.51
N GLY A 74 -7.06 -0.79 4.14
CA GLY A 74 -6.04 -1.49 3.36
C GLY A 74 -6.17 -1.18 1.86
N SER A 75 -5.03 -1.03 1.18
CA SER A 75 -4.93 -0.93 -0.29
C SER A 75 -4.72 -2.32 -0.88
N PHE A 76 -5.77 -2.84 -1.53
CA PHE A 76 -5.79 -4.15 -2.16
C PHE A 76 -6.12 -4.02 -3.65
N GLY A 77 -5.27 -4.59 -4.51
CA GLY A 77 -5.53 -4.63 -5.95
C GLY A 77 -6.40 -5.82 -6.34
N ILE A 78 -7.37 -5.62 -7.23
CA ILE A 78 -8.25 -6.69 -7.74
C ILE A 78 -7.88 -6.96 -9.20
N ASN A 79 -7.03 -7.95 -9.44
CA ASN A 79 -6.47 -8.28 -10.77
C ASN A 79 -5.62 -7.14 -11.39
N TYR A 80 -5.08 -6.28 -10.57
CA TYR A 80 -4.09 -5.24 -10.91
C TYR A 80 -3.20 -4.99 -9.68
N GLY A 81 -2.02 -4.39 -9.89
CA GLY A 81 -1.08 -4.10 -8.82
C GLY A 81 0.18 -3.39 -9.34
N PRO A 82 1.28 -3.47 -8.61
CA PRO A 82 2.56 -2.95 -9.06
C PRO A 82 2.94 -3.49 -10.44
N ILE A 83 3.61 -2.67 -11.23
CA ILE A 83 4.05 -3.04 -12.58
C ILE A 83 5.56 -2.96 -12.71
N ILE A 84 6.10 -3.80 -13.58
CA ILE A 84 7.47 -3.70 -14.06
C ILE A 84 7.48 -2.92 -15.36
N THR A 85 8.33 -1.90 -15.42
CA THR A 85 8.51 -1.04 -16.59
C THR A 85 9.96 -1.09 -17.08
N ALA A 86 10.14 -0.92 -18.40
CA ALA A 86 11.43 -0.76 -19.05
C ALA A 86 11.28 0.12 -20.29
N ARG A 87 12.39 0.49 -20.95
CA ARG A 87 12.37 1.22 -22.22
C ARG A 87 11.93 0.35 -23.40
N GLU A 88 12.28 -0.93 -23.35
CA GLU A 88 12.01 -1.91 -24.40
C GLU A 88 11.41 -3.19 -23.79
N PRO A 89 10.71 -4.01 -24.59
CA PRO A 89 10.22 -5.31 -24.14
C PRO A 89 11.36 -6.21 -23.65
N MET A 90 11.13 -6.88 -22.53
CA MET A 90 12.12 -7.77 -21.90
C MET A 90 11.48 -9.07 -21.45
N THR A 91 12.23 -10.15 -21.52
CA THR A 91 11.87 -11.44 -20.91
C THR A 91 12.16 -11.43 -19.40
N ILE A 92 11.55 -12.35 -18.64
CA ILE A 92 11.82 -12.50 -17.20
C ILE A 92 13.30 -12.75 -16.93
N GLU A 93 13.99 -13.53 -17.78
CA GLU A 93 15.41 -13.83 -17.60
C GLU A 93 16.32 -12.61 -17.86
N GLU A 94 15.91 -11.71 -18.74
CA GLU A 94 16.59 -10.42 -18.94
C GLU A 94 16.33 -9.48 -17.76
N ILE A 95 15.09 -9.40 -17.27
CA ILE A 95 14.75 -8.61 -16.09
C ILE A 95 15.59 -9.03 -14.87
N LYS A 96 15.73 -10.34 -14.61
CA LYS A 96 16.54 -10.86 -13.49
C LYS A 96 18.01 -10.47 -13.56
N LYS A 97 18.54 -10.26 -14.75
CA LYS A 97 19.94 -9.87 -14.99
C LYS A 97 20.16 -8.37 -15.04
N SER A 98 19.06 -7.62 -15.02
CA SER A 98 19.08 -6.17 -15.14
C SER A 98 19.22 -5.49 -13.78
N LYS A 99 19.60 -4.21 -13.80
CA LYS A 99 19.58 -3.36 -12.63
C LYS A 99 18.16 -2.83 -12.43
N ILE A 100 17.49 -3.30 -11.38
CA ILE A 100 16.09 -2.98 -11.09
C ILE A 100 16.01 -1.87 -10.05
N ALA A 101 15.30 -0.77 -10.36
CA ALA A 101 14.94 0.22 -9.34
C ALA A 101 13.72 -0.25 -8.57
N ILE A 102 13.79 -0.19 -7.24
CA ILE A 102 12.69 -0.53 -6.33
C ILE A 102 12.34 0.65 -5.43
N PRO A 103 11.05 0.79 -5.01
CA PRO A 103 10.61 1.91 -4.17
C PRO A 103 11.00 1.77 -2.69
N GLY A 104 11.48 0.60 -2.27
CA GLY A 104 11.89 0.30 -0.91
C GLY A 104 11.87 -1.18 -0.60
N GLU A 105 12.83 -1.63 0.21
CA GLU A 105 12.98 -3.04 0.59
C GLU A 105 11.84 -3.58 1.45
N MET A 106 11.15 -2.71 2.18
CA MET A 106 10.00 -3.10 3.01
C MET A 106 8.67 -3.02 2.28
N THR A 107 8.65 -2.61 1.01
CA THR A 107 7.40 -2.51 0.24
C THR A 107 6.85 -3.88 -0.15
N SER A 108 5.51 -4.02 -0.17
CA SER A 108 4.86 -5.23 -0.66
C SER A 108 5.15 -5.49 -2.14
N ALA A 109 5.35 -4.43 -2.93
CA ALA A 109 5.73 -4.53 -4.33
C ALA A 109 7.07 -5.27 -4.50
N TYR A 110 8.07 -4.95 -3.68
CA TYR A 110 9.36 -5.62 -3.67
C TYR A 110 9.22 -7.11 -3.29
N LEU A 111 8.49 -7.43 -2.21
CA LEU A 111 8.25 -8.81 -1.83
C LEU A 111 7.55 -9.60 -2.93
N LEU A 112 6.49 -9.04 -3.53
CA LEU A 112 5.75 -9.68 -4.62
C LEU A 112 6.63 -9.93 -5.84
N LEU A 113 7.51 -9.00 -6.20
CA LEU A 113 8.46 -9.20 -7.27
C LEU A 113 9.44 -10.34 -6.95
N GLN A 114 9.96 -10.41 -5.71
CA GLN A 114 10.81 -11.53 -5.28
C GLN A 114 10.06 -12.88 -5.31
N LEU A 115 8.78 -12.89 -4.93
CA LEU A 115 7.93 -14.08 -5.01
C LEU A 115 7.76 -14.55 -6.46
N MET A 116 7.63 -13.60 -7.40
CA MET A 116 7.40 -13.85 -8.82
C MET A 116 8.65 -14.32 -9.55
N ILE A 117 9.77 -13.60 -9.44
CA ILE A 117 10.97 -13.85 -10.24
C ILE A 117 12.17 -14.40 -9.46
N GLY A 118 12.10 -14.46 -8.12
CA GLY A 118 13.21 -14.85 -7.25
C GLY A 118 14.14 -13.67 -6.91
N LYS A 119 15.39 -13.97 -6.56
CA LYS A 119 16.40 -12.95 -6.23
C LYS A 119 16.90 -12.23 -7.47
N PHE A 120 17.16 -10.94 -7.34
CA PHE A 120 17.69 -10.05 -8.38
C PHE A 120 18.52 -8.92 -7.75
N ASP A 121 19.35 -8.26 -8.55
CA ASP A 121 20.09 -7.07 -8.13
C ASP A 121 19.21 -5.83 -8.26
N TYR A 122 19.25 -4.94 -7.27
CA TYR A 122 18.41 -3.76 -7.24
C TYR A 122 19.12 -2.52 -6.71
N ILE A 123 18.47 -1.37 -6.91
CA ILE A 123 18.79 -0.10 -6.28
C ILE A 123 17.51 0.47 -5.68
N GLU A 124 17.55 0.83 -4.39
CA GLU A 124 16.45 1.55 -3.75
C GLU A 124 16.49 3.03 -4.13
N MET A 125 15.35 3.59 -4.49
CA MET A 125 15.18 5.03 -4.73
C MET A 125 13.74 5.46 -4.46
N ASN A 126 13.51 6.76 -4.32
CA ASN A 126 12.14 7.27 -4.16
C ASN A 126 11.28 6.81 -5.36
N PHE A 127 10.08 6.34 -5.08
CA PHE A 127 9.19 5.79 -6.11
C PHE A 127 8.89 6.80 -7.23
N SER A 128 8.85 8.10 -6.92
CA SER A 128 8.61 9.17 -7.89
C SER A 128 9.76 9.33 -8.90
N ASP A 129 10.98 8.91 -8.56
CA ASP A 129 12.16 9.02 -9.40
C ASP A 129 12.35 7.81 -10.32
N ILE A 130 11.65 6.70 -10.05
CA ILE A 130 11.82 5.45 -10.79
C ILE A 130 11.51 5.58 -12.29
N PRO A 131 10.38 6.22 -12.73
CA PRO A 131 10.09 6.37 -14.14
C PRO A 131 11.17 7.12 -14.90
N GLU A 132 11.66 8.25 -14.35
CA GLU A 132 12.76 9.01 -14.94
C GLU A 132 14.06 8.23 -14.97
N ALA A 133 14.38 7.46 -13.92
CA ALA A 133 15.57 6.62 -13.88
C ALA A 133 15.57 5.54 -14.97
N VAL A 134 14.39 4.96 -15.28
CA VAL A 134 14.22 4.03 -16.41
C VAL A 134 14.36 4.78 -17.74
N ARG A 135 13.64 5.88 -17.91
CA ARG A 135 13.63 6.67 -19.14
C ARG A 135 15.03 7.16 -19.53
N SER A 136 15.78 7.68 -18.56
CA SER A 136 17.15 8.18 -18.78
C SER A 136 18.19 7.07 -18.94
N GLY A 137 17.85 5.81 -18.68
CA GLY A 137 18.79 4.67 -18.74
C GLY A 137 19.72 4.58 -17.53
N LYS A 138 19.43 5.26 -16.43
CA LYS A 138 20.16 5.12 -15.16
C LYS A 138 19.96 3.70 -14.56
N VAL A 139 18.79 3.12 -14.79
CA VAL A 139 18.44 1.73 -14.54
C VAL A 139 17.78 1.13 -15.78
N ASP A 140 17.79 -0.19 -15.89
CA ASP A 140 17.18 -0.89 -17.03
C ASP A 140 15.68 -1.10 -16.81
N VAL A 141 15.31 -1.40 -15.56
CA VAL A 141 13.98 -1.83 -15.14
C VAL A 141 13.53 -1.05 -13.91
N GLY A 142 12.25 -0.70 -13.84
CA GLY A 142 11.62 -0.05 -12.71
C GLY A 142 10.43 -0.81 -12.15
N LEU A 143 10.37 -0.94 -10.83
CA LEU A 143 9.19 -1.42 -10.11
C LEU A 143 8.34 -0.20 -9.75
N VAL A 144 7.24 0.00 -10.48
CA VAL A 144 6.38 1.19 -10.37
C VAL A 144 5.15 0.89 -9.52
N ILE A 145 4.87 1.80 -8.61
CA ILE A 145 3.73 1.79 -7.68
C ILE A 145 2.95 3.10 -7.79
N HIS A 146 1.87 3.25 -7.00
CA HIS A 146 1.00 4.44 -6.95
C HIS A 146 0.35 4.81 -8.29
N GLU A 147 -0.12 6.04 -8.45
CA GLU A 147 -0.82 6.52 -9.63
C GLU A 147 0.02 6.46 -10.94
N THR A 148 1.34 6.39 -10.82
CA THR A 148 2.25 6.23 -11.97
C THR A 148 2.01 4.91 -12.71
N GLN A 149 1.41 3.91 -12.06
CA GLN A 149 0.95 2.67 -12.73
C GLN A 149 -0.10 2.92 -13.82
N LEU A 150 -0.76 4.07 -13.80
CA LEU A 150 -1.79 4.45 -14.77
C LEU A 150 -1.29 5.45 -15.82
N SER A 151 -0.10 6.04 -15.63
CA SER A 151 0.45 7.07 -16.51
C SER A 151 1.90 6.78 -16.95
N PHE A 152 2.36 5.53 -16.83
CA PHE A 152 3.72 5.14 -17.21
C PHE A 152 4.05 5.39 -18.68
N ASP A 153 3.06 5.29 -19.58
CA ASP A 153 3.19 5.55 -21.01
C ASP A 153 3.45 7.05 -21.31
N GLU A 154 2.91 7.96 -20.51
CA GLU A 154 3.22 9.38 -20.57
C GLU A 154 4.69 9.67 -20.23
N GLU A 155 5.32 8.79 -19.45
CA GLU A 155 6.73 8.85 -19.08
C GLU A 155 7.67 8.28 -20.17
N GLY A 156 7.12 7.74 -21.27
CA GLY A 156 7.91 7.17 -22.38
C GLY A 156 8.57 5.84 -22.04
N ILE A 157 7.99 5.08 -21.10
CA ILE A 157 8.40 3.73 -20.70
C ILE A 157 7.25 2.75 -20.95
N GLN A 158 7.58 1.46 -21.04
CA GLN A 158 6.62 0.40 -21.35
C GLN A 158 6.37 -0.48 -20.13
N LYS A 159 5.10 -0.91 -19.94
CA LYS A 159 4.77 -1.95 -18.99
C LYS A 159 5.18 -3.32 -19.55
N ILE A 160 6.07 -4.00 -18.82
CA ILE A 160 6.59 -5.32 -19.19
C ILE A 160 5.82 -6.42 -18.46
N LEU A 161 5.58 -6.25 -17.15
CA LEU A 161 4.86 -7.22 -16.33
C LEU A 161 3.85 -6.50 -15.43
N ASP A 162 2.75 -7.19 -15.13
CA ASP A 162 1.75 -6.77 -14.17
C ASP A 162 1.74 -7.78 -13.01
N ILE A 163 2.30 -7.38 -11.87
CA ILE A 163 2.43 -8.23 -10.70
C ILE A 163 1.06 -8.57 -10.10
N GLY A 164 0.09 -7.66 -10.26
CA GLY A 164 -1.27 -7.91 -9.81
C GLY A 164 -1.96 -9.03 -10.58
N LYS A 165 -1.78 -9.08 -11.90
CA LYS A 165 -2.29 -10.20 -12.72
C LYS A 165 -1.62 -11.52 -12.36
N TRP A 166 -0.29 -11.52 -12.20
CA TRP A 166 0.44 -12.70 -11.74
C TRP A 166 -0.09 -13.20 -10.39
N TRP A 167 -0.30 -12.27 -9.42
CA TRP A 167 -0.84 -12.64 -8.12
C TRP A 167 -2.24 -13.24 -8.22
N HIS A 168 -3.12 -12.61 -9.01
CA HIS A 168 -4.48 -13.10 -9.22
C HIS A 168 -4.50 -14.55 -9.71
N GLU A 169 -3.68 -14.88 -10.69
CA GLU A 169 -3.52 -16.24 -11.20
C GLU A 169 -2.93 -17.18 -10.14
N LYS A 170 -1.87 -16.74 -9.45
CA LYS A 170 -1.14 -17.54 -8.47
C LYS A 170 -1.95 -17.83 -7.21
N SER A 171 -2.77 -16.89 -6.77
CA SER A 171 -3.58 -16.98 -5.54
C SER A 171 -4.98 -17.59 -5.74
N GLY A 172 -5.36 -17.88 -6.99
CA GLY A 172 -6.72 -18.33 -7.29
C GLY A 172 -7.77 -17.23 -7.18
N GLY A 173 -7.40 -15.98 -7.50
CA GLY A 173 -8.32 -14.84 -7.57
C GLY A 173 -8.38 -13.97 -6.31
N LEU A 174 -7.51 -14.20 -5.33
CA LEU A 174 -7.45 -13.33 -4.14
C LEU A 174 -6.94 -11.92 -4.49
N PRO A 175 -7.37 -10.87 -3.75
CA PRO A 175 -6.87 -9.53 -3.95
C PRO A 175 -5.37 -9.44 -3.63
N VAL A 176 -4.66 -8.52 -4.30
CA VAL A 176 -3.22 -8.28 -4.05
C VAL A 176 -3.05 -7.45 -2.79
N PRO A 177 -2.42 -7.96 -1.72
CA PRO A 177 -2.23 -7.18 -0.49
C PRO A 177 -1.02 -6.24 -0.65
N LEU A 178 -1.25 -4.93 -0.61
CA LEU A 178 -0.22 -3.92 -0.85
C LEU A 178 0.08 -3.09 0.40
N GLY A 179 -0.87 -2.29 0.85
CA GLY A 179 -0.78 -1.45 2.05
C GLY A 179 -1.86 -1.79 3.06
N VAL A 180 -1.58 -1.54 4.33
CA VAL A 180 -2.53 -1.67 5.44
C VAL A 180 -2.27 -0.58 6.45
N ASN A 181 -3.27 -0.29 7.28
CA ASN A 181 -3.06 0.47 8.50
C ASN A 181 -2.79 -0.47 9.66
N VAL A 182 -1.86 -0.10 10.52
CA VAL A 182 -1.55 -0.85 11.74
C VAL A 182 -1.65 0.07 12.95
N MET A 183 -2.07 -0.48 14.09
CA MET A 183 -2.18 0.25 15.34
C MET A 183 -1.33 -0.40 16.43
N SER A 184 -0.65 0.42 17.23
CA SER A 184 0.22 -0.06 18.31
C SER A 184 -0.55 -0.90 19.31
N GLU A 185 -0.10 -2.14 19.57
CA GLU A 185 -0.74 -3.06 20.52
C GLU A 185 -0.78 -2.54 21.97
N LYS A 186 0.12 -1.59 22.34
CA LYS A 186 0.12 -0.96 23.66
C LYS A 186 -1.18 -0.22 24.00
N LEU A 187 -1.98 0.11 22.99
CA LEU A 187 -3.25 0.83 23.15
C LEU A 187 -4.41 -0.08 23.56
N GLY A 188 -4.21 -1.40 23.48
CA GLY A 188 -5.17 -2.41 23.91
C GLY A 188 -6.27 -2.71 22.89
N GLU A 189 -6.79 -3.94 22.95
CA GLU A 189 -7.74 -4.48 21.95
C GLU A 189 -9.01 -3.65 21.80
N GLU A 190 -9.54 -3.09 22.89
CA GLU A 190 -10.78 -2.30 22.85
C GLU A 190 -10.61 -1.03 22.01
N LEU A 191 -9.50 -0.31 22.23
CA LEU A 191 -9.24 0.93 21.49
C LEU A 191 -8.87 0.64 20.03
N ILE A 192 -8.14 -0.45 19.77
CA ILE A 192 -7.84 -0.91 18.41
C ILE A 192 -9.14 -1.19 17.64
N TYR A 193 -10.08 -1.91 18.25
CA TYR A 193 -11.38 -2.20 17.63
C TYR A 193 -12.19 -0.92 17.36
N LYS A 194 -12.24 0.01 18.33
CA LYS A 194 -12.93 1.29 18.17
C LYS A 194 -12.33 2.14 17.06
N PHE A 195 -11.00 2.19 16.99
CA PHE A 195 -10.30 2.94 15.94
C PHE A 195 -10.52 2.33 14.55
N ASP A 196 -10.42 0.99 14.43
CA ASP A 196 -10.66 0.28 13.18
C ASP A 196 -12.08 0.55 12.64
N LYS A 197 -13.08 0.52 13.54
CA LYS A 197 -14.46 0.89 13.20
C LYS A 197 -14.59 2.36 12.78
N TYR A 198 -13.92 3.28 13.48
CA TYR A 198 -13.90 4.70 13.15
C TYR A 198 -13.28 4.95 11.76
N LEU A 199 -12.19 4.27 11.43
CA LEU A 199 -11.58 4.32 10.10
C LEU A 199 -12.54 3.76 9.04
N GLN A 200 -13.21 2.65 9.33
CA GLN A 200 -14.22 2.09 8.44
C GLN A 200 -15.35 3.09 8.16
N GLU A 201 -15.83 3.80 9.18
CA GLU A 201 -16.87 4.82 9.03
C GLU A 201 -16.37 6.01 8.19
N SER A 202 -15.10 6.43 8.36
CA SER A 202 -14.48 7.47 7.53
C SER A 202 -14.45 7.06 6.05
N ILE A 203 -14.05 5.83 5.75
CA ILE A 203 -14.00 5.32 4.38
C ILE A 203 -15.40 5.24 3.77
N LYS A 204 -16.39 4.74 4.51
CA LYS A 204 -17.78 4.68 4.05
C LYS A 204 -18.31 6.08 3.74
N PHE A 205 -18.08 7.04 4.65
CA PHE A 205 -18.49 8.42 4.43
C PHE A 205 -17.85 9.04 3.18
N ALA A 206 -16.54 8.81 2.96
CA ALA A 206 -15.85 9.29 1.78
C ALA A 206 -16.44 8.70 0.49
N ARG A 207 -16.77 7.41 0.48
CA ARG A 207 -17.41 6.73 -0.66
C ARG A 207 -18.83 7.22 -0.93
N ASP A 208 -19.59 7.55 0.11
CA ASP A 208 -20.94 8.11 -0.02
C ASP A 208 -20.91 9.59 -0.45
N ASN A 209 -19.79 10.29 -0.21
CA ASN A 209 -19.58 11.70 -0.55
C ASN A 209 -18.37 11.87 -1.48
N ILE A 210 -18.35 11.08 -2.57
CA ILE A 210 -17.19 10.90 -3.44
C ILE A 210 -16.63 12.22 -4.00
N HIS A 211 -17.47 13.18 -4.38
CA HIS A 211 -17.02 14.45 -4.96
C HIS A 211 -16.21 15.27 -3.96
N ASP A 212 -16.72 15.42 -2.74
CA ASP A 212 -16.05 16.19 -1.67
C ASP A 212 -14.74 15.49 -1.24
N ALA A 213 -14.76 14.16 -1.13
CA ALA A 213 -13.60 13.37 -0.77
C ALA A 213 -12.53 13.42 -1.88
N LEU A 214 -12.92 13.40 -3.16
CA LEU A 214 -12.00 13.61 -4.28
C LEU A 214 -11.43 15.03 -4.31
N ASP A 215 -12.23 16.07 -4.03
CA ASP A 215 -11.73 17.44 -3.92
C ASP A 215 -10.67 17.58 -2.81
N TYR A 216 -10.86 16.86 -1.71
CA TYR A 216 -9.83 16.77 -0.66
C TYR A 216 -8.59 16.02 -1.14
N ALA A 217 -8.75 14.85 -1.78
CA ALA A 217 -7.66 14.03 -2.30
C ALA A 217 -6.85 14.75 -3.39
N MET A 218 -7.48 15.64 -4.19
CA MET A 218 -6.79 16.46 -5.19
C MET A 218 -5.70 17.36 -4.62
N LYS A 219 -5.72 17.70 -3.33
CA LYS A 219 -4.64 18.43 -2.66
C LYS A 219 -3.32 17.64 -2.65
N TYR A 220 -3.42 16.33 -2.81
CA TYR A 220 -2.31 15.37 -2.79
C TYR A 220 -2.00 14.77 -4.17
N SER A 221 -2.61 15.32 -5.25
CA SER A 221 -2.52 14.79 -6.62
C SER A 221 -1.14 14.94 -7.28
N ARG A 222 -0.23 15.68 -6.69
CA ARG A 222 1.11 15.97 -7.27
C ARG A 222 1.02 16.50 -8.70
N GLY A 223 -0.04 17.26 -9.01
CA GLY A 223 -0.27 17.85 -10.35
C GLY A 223 -0.87 16.89 -11.39
N LYS A 224 -1.23 15.68 -11.01
CA LYS A 224 -1.96 14.76 -11.89
C LYS A 224 -3.41 15.23 -12.10
N SER A 225 -4.00 14.83 -13.24
CA SER A 225 -5.38 15.21 -13.56
C SER A 225 -6.40 14.59 -12.60
N ARG A 226 -7.56 15.27 -12.45
CA ARG A 226 -8.65 14.74 -11.62
C ARG A 226 -9.11 13.36 -12.08
N GLU A 227 -9.21 13.13 -13.39
CA GLU A 227 -9.65 11.86 -13.96
C GLU A 227 -8.69 10.72 -13.59
N LEU A 228 -7.37 10.99 -13.62
CA LEU A 228 -6.37 10.00 -13.22
C LEU A 228 -6.46 9.68 -11.73
N ILE A 229 -6.59 10.70 -10.88
CA ILE A 229 -6.73 10.55 -9.44
C ILE A 229 -8.03 9.81 -9.08
N GLU A 230 -9.16 10.18 -9.67
CA GLU A 230 -10.43 9.49 -9.46
C GLU A 230 -10.31 8.01 -9.85
N LYS A 231 -9.76 7.71 -11.02
CA LYS A 231 -9.53 6.34 -11.45
C LYS A 231 -8.65 5.58 -10.47
N PHE A 232 -7.55 6.17 -10.00
CA PHE A 232 -6.64 5.54 -9.05
C PHE A 232 -7.32 5.29 -7.70
N VAL A 233 -7.99 6.29 -7.15
CA VAL A 233 -8.72 6.19 -5.88
C VAL A 233 -9.78 5.07 -5.97
N LEU A 234 -10.60 5.05 -7.02
CA LEU A 234 -11.66 4.04 -7.17
C LEU A 234 -11.11 2.61 -7.41
N MET A 235 -9.89 2.48 -7.89
CA MET A 235 -9.21 1.18 -7.96
C MET A 235 -8.83 0.68 -6.56
N TYR A 236 -8.22 1.51 -5.74
CA TYR A 236 -7.62 1.09 -4.47
C TYR A 236 -8.50 1.30 -3.24
N VAL A 237 -9.48 2.21 -3.28
CA VAL A 237 -10.49 2.38 -2.22
C VAL A 237 -11.77 1.62 -2.61
N ASN A 238 -11.75 0.32 -2.41
CA ASN A 238 -12.81 -0.62 -2.79
C ASN A 238 -13.44 -1.31 -1.56
N GLU A 239 -14.26 -2.34 -1.77
CA GLU A 239 -14.92 -3.04 -0.66
C GLU A 239 -13.91 -3.69 0.32
N VAL A 240 -12.77 -4.18 -0.20
CA VAL A 240 -11.70 -4.76 0.63
C VAL A 240 -11.01 -3.70 1.49
N THR A 241 -11.04 -2.43 1.05
CA THR A 241 -10.57 -1.28 1.83
C THR A 241 -11.49 -0.95 2.99
N VAL A 242 -12.80 -1.09 2.79
CA VAL A 242 -13.79 -0.88 3.87
C VAL A 242 -13.62 -1.92 4.97
N ASP A 243 -13.46 -3.17 4.61
CA ASP A 243 -13.07 -4.29 5.48
C ASP A 243 -12.37 -5.34 4.62
N MET A 244 -11.17 -5.75 5.01
CA MET A 244 -10.44 -6.77 4.25
C MET A 244 -11.20 -8.11 4.14
N GLY A 245 -12.13 -8.37 5.04
CA GLY A 245 -12.94 -9.58 5.05
C GLY A 245 -12.11 -10.86 5.09
N GLU A 246 -12.73 -11.98 4.78
CA GLU A 246 -12.01 -13.27 4.69
C GLU A 246 -11.05 -13.33 3.49
N ALA A 247 -11.41 -12.70 2.36
CA ALA A 247 -10.59 -12.76 1.16
C ALA A 247 -9.29 -11.97 1.31
N GLY A 248 -9.34 -10.76 1.89
CA GLY A 248 -8.15 -9.97 2.18
C GLY A 248 -7.26 -10.64 3.22
N GLU A 249 -7.85 -11.18 4.30
CA GLU A 249 -7.09 -11.91 5.31
C GLU A 249 -6.40 -13.16 4.73
N LYS A 250 -7.11 -13.95 3.92
CA LYS A 250 -6.51 -15.11 3.20
C LYS A 250 -5.37 -14.67 2.27
N ALA A 251 -5.53 -13.55 1.57
CA ALA A 251 -4.50 -13.01 0.69
C ALA A 251 -3.22 -12.64 1.45
N VAL A 252 -3.35 -11.94 2.58
CA VAL A 252 -2.23 -11.57 3.45
C VAL A 252 -1.53 -12.82 3.99
N ARG A 253 -2.28 -13.79 4.51
CA ARG A 253 -1.72 -15.05 5.04
C ARG A 253 -1.00 -15.84 3.97
N LEU A 254 -1.58 -15.98 2.77
CA LEU A 254 -0.96 -16.66 1.64
C LEU A 254 0.35 -15.98 1.21
N MET A 255 0.39 -14.64 1.15
CA MET A 255 1.60 -13.91 0.79
C MET A 255 2.72 -14.20 1.79
N PHE A 256 2.45 -14.20 3.07
CA PHE A 256 3.45 -14.51 4.10
C PHE A 256 3.83 -15.98 4.14
N GLU A 257 2.91 -16.90 3.87
CA GLU A 257 3.22 -18.33 3.73
C GLU A 257 4.23 -18.55 2.61
N MET A 258 3.94 -18.03 1.40
CA MET A 258 4.87 -18.10 0.26
C MET A 258 6.22 -17.43 0.55
N ALA A 259 6.21 -16.32 1.29
CA ALA A 259 7.44 -15.60 1.65
C ALA A 259 8.30 -16.39 2.65
N ARG A 260 7.67 -17.03 3.65
CA ARG A 260 8.37 -17.92 4.60
C ARG A 260 8.97 -19.13 3.92
N GLU A 261 8.22 -19.79 3.04
CA GLU A 261 8.72 -20.95 2.27
C GLU A 261 9.98 -20.62 1.47
N LYS A 262 10.11 -19.37 1.00
CA LYS A 262 11.27 -18.89 0.25
C LYS A 262 12.34 -18.21 1.13
N GLY A 263 12.14 -18.13 2.44
CA GLY A 263 13.05 -17.45 3.37
C GLY A 263 13.20 -15.95 3.11
N LEU A 264 12.13 -15.29 2.63
CA LEU A 264 12.11 -13.85 2.30
C LEU A 264 11.68 -12.98 3.46
N VAL A 265 11.08 -13.54 4.50
CA VAL A 265 10.66 -12.84 5.73
C VAL A 265 11.14 -13.63 6.94
N PRO A 266 11.38 -12.98 8.10
CA PRO A 266 11.67 -13.68 9.35
C PRO A 266 10.47 -14.48 9.82
N ASP A 267 10.67 -15.31 10.85
CA ASP A 267 9.54 -15.88 11.59
C ASP A 267 8.90 -14.80 12.47
N PHE A 268 7.59 -14.64 12.37
CA PHE A 268 6.82 -13.64 13.10
C PHE A 268 5.36 -14.08 13.26
N GLU A 269 4.69 -13.52 14.25
CA GLU A 269 3.25 -13.68 14.47
C GLU A 269 2.48 -12.56 13.76
N LEU A 270 1.58 -12.92 12.85
CA LEU A 270 0.69 -11.99 12.19
C LEU A 270 -0.52 -11.69 13.08
N LYS A 271 -0.60 -10.47 13.61
CA LYS A 271 -1.70 -9.98 14.43
C LYS A 271 -2.66 -9.16 13.57
N ILE A 272 -3.93 -9.53 13.56
CA ILE A 272 -5.00 -8.81 12.84
C ILE A 272 -6.10 -8.49 13.85
N SER A 273 -6.70 -7.31 13.76
CA SER A 273 -7.81 -6.89 14.61
C SER A 273 -9.02 -7.82 14.45
N LYS A 274 -9.90 -7.81 15.47
CA LYS A 274 -11.12 -8.62 15.46
C LYS A 274 -12.04 -8.19 14.31
N PRO A 275 -12.88 -9.10 13.77
CA PRO A 275 -13.89 -8.75 12.78
C PRO A 275 -14.80 -7.61 13.25
N LEU A 276 -15.09 -6.66 12.34
CA LEU A 276 -15.90 -5.47 12.58
C LEU A 276 -17.41 -5.73 12.49
#